data_c41b1c3f03dfac08e401d79db944ac40
#
_entry.id   c41b1c3f03dfac08e401d79db944ac40
#
_cell.length_a   1.000
_cell.length_b   1.000
_cell.length_c   1.000
_cell.angle_alpha   90.00
_cell.angle_beta   90.00
_cell.angle_gamma   90.00
#
_symmetry.space_group_name_H-M   'P 1'
#
loop_
_entity.id
_entity.type
_entity.pdbx_description
1 polymer ?
#
loop_
_entity_poly.entity_id
_entity_poly.type
_entity_poly.pdbx_seq_one_letter_code
_entity_poly.pdbx_strand_id
1 'polypeptide(L)'
;MRPTLAVLALSAALAACAKSPDSTPGATAITITNVMLIDGTGASARAGAVRIVGDTIADVGSEVGPAPGDSVIDGRGLVLAPGFIDTHSHHASGLGDSPDGLAVISQGITTVIGGQDGGHPMPLGAALDSLARKGTVANVAFYAGHGSIRDAVMGADFKRVATQAEVDSMAVLLKRELDAGALGLSTGLEYDPGIYSARPEVLQLAKVAAAAGTRYMSHVRSEDRWFWDAIDEIITIGREAKLPVQISHVKLAMVPLWGQADSLRRVLDRARADSIDITADIYPYPYWQSTLTVLFPKRDFDNRAEAEKILREIATPEGLLLGSYAPNPSYAGRTVAEIAAERKEAPAVTLMTLIRDAEAMGAEREKTGKGEGTVESVVATSMDEKDIATLMAWDHTNICSDGGLDSAHPRGFGAFPRVLGKYIRDGKVVSLEEGVRKMTSLAARHVGLTRRGTLAAGNYADMVLFDPATVADRATTKEPHLTSVGIARVWVNGREVYRDGKATGVRSGTAIRRQGQRPEAPPAEPR
;
A
#
# COMPACT_ATOMS: atom_id res chain seq x y z
N MET A 1 -57.88 2.61 -67.24
CA MET A 1 -56.68 1.75 -67.26
C MET A 1 -55.46 2.69 -67.02
N ARG A 2 -54.88 2.70 -65.87
CA ARG A 2 -53.68 3.46 -65.54
C ARG A 2 -52.60 2.46 -65.09
N PRO A 3 -51.34 2.57 -65.57
CA PRO A 3 -50.25 1.68 -65.12
C PRO A 3 -49.59 2.25 -63.86
N THR A 4 -49.34 1.38 -62.91
CA THR A 4 -48.60 1.61 -61.68
C THR A 4 -47.12 1.54 -61.94
N LEU A 5 -46.37 2.63 -61.68
CA LEU A 5 -44.90 2.62 -61.66
C LEU A 5 -44.42 2.09 -60.29
N ALA A 6 -43.57 1.04 -60.37
CA ALA A 6 -42.80 0.59 -59.24
C ALA A 6 -41.50 1.38 -59.12
N VAL A 7 -41.26 2.00 -57.98
CA VAL A 7 -40.01 2.69 -57.65
C VAL A 7 -39.13 1.73 -56.86
N LEU A 8 -37.99 1.29 -57.45
CA LEU A 8 -36.94 0.58 -56.75
C LEU A 8 -36.10 1.58 -55.93
N ALA A 9 -36.14 1.45 -54.62
CA ALA A 9 -35.24 2.18 -53.72
C ALA A 9 -33.92 1.40 -53.58
N LEU A 10 -32.84 1.95 -54.06
CA LEU A 10 -31.49 1.44 -53.91
C LEU A 10 -30.91 1.98 -52.60
N SER A 11 -30.81 1.14 -51.55
CA SER A 11 -30.19 1.49 -50.28
C SER A 11 -28.67 1.36 -50.38
N ALA A 12 -27.99 2.50 -50.50
CA ALA A 12 -26.54 2.56 -50.38
C ALA A 12 -26.15 2.52 -48.88
N ALA A 13 -25.54 1.40 -48.47
CA ALA A 13 -24.92 1.29 -47.15
C ALA A 13 -23.61 2.09 -47.13
N LEU A 14 -23.61 3.24 -46.46
CA LEU A 14 -22.39 3.97 -46.11
C LEU A 14 -21.70 3.21 -44.98
N ALA A 15 -20.62 2.52 -45.26
CA ALA A 15 -19.67 2.05 -44.28
C ALA A 15 -18.92 3.28 -43.72
N ALA A 16 -19.34 3.74 -42.54
CA ALA A 16 -18.59 4.72 -41.79
C ALA A 16 -17.33 4.06 -41.22
N CYS A 17 -16.19 4.31 -41.85
CA CYS A 17 -14.88 4.07 -41.23
C CYS A 17 -14.81 4.95 -39.98
N ALA A 18 -14.93 4.33 -38.78
CA ALA A 18 -14.59 4.99 -37.53
C ALA A 18 -13.10 5.36 -37.57
N LYS A 19 -12.81 6.66 -37.70
CA LYS A 19 -11.47 7.18 -37.48
C LYS A 19 -11.07 6.87 -36.05
N SER A 20 -9.95 6.16 -35.87
CA SER A 20 -9.25 6.07 -34.58
C SER A 20 -8.97 7.46 -34.05
N PRO A 21 -9.05 7.70 -32.72
CA PRO A 21 -8.80 9.03 -32.17
C PRO A 21 -7.40 9.51 -32.57
N ASP A 22 -7.33 10.77 -32.97
CA ASP A 22 -6.12 11.44 -33.43
C ASP A 22 -4.94 11.20 -32.49
N SER A 23 -3.89 10.58 -33.01
CA SER A 23 -2.58 10.55 -32.37
C SER A 23 -2.02 11.96 -32.38
N THR A 24 -1.80 12.54 -31.22
CA THR A 24 -1.09 13.81 -31.05
C THR A 24 0.25 13.74 -31.80
N PRO A 25 0.57 14.65 -32.72
CA PRO A 25 1.85 14.61 -33.43
C PRO A 25 3.00 14.80 -32.44
N GLY A 26 3.86 13.78 -32.30
CA GLY A 26 5.07 13.84 -31.48
C GLY A 26 5.17 12.87 -30.31
N ALA A 27 4.17 12.03 -30.04
CA ALA A 27 4.28 11.00 -29.01
C ALA A 27 5.24 9.89 -29.50
N THR A 28 6.39 9.75 -28.84
CA THR A 28 7.34 8.65 -29.09
C THR A 28 6.66 7.34 -28.73
N ALA A 29 6.43 6.47 -29.72
CA ALA A 29 5.90 5.14 -29.47
C ALA A 29 7.05 4.18 -29.14
N ILE A 30 6.80 3.24 -28.26
CA ILE A 30 7.76 2.22 -27.81
C ILE A 30 7.12 0.85 -28.02
N THR A 31 7.83 -0.08 -28.63
CA THR A 31 7.41 -1.49 -28.69
C THR A 31 8.42 -2.34 -27.91
N ILE A 32 7.95 -3.04 -26.88
CA ILE A 32 8.74 -3.99 -26.09
C ILE A 32 8.43 -5.38 -26.65
N THR A 33 9.42 -6.02 -27.26
CA THR A 33 9.30 -7.33 -27.91
C THR A 33 10.03 -8.42 -27.13
N ASN A 34 9.84 -9.68 -27.53
CA ASN A 34 10.56 -10.82 -26.97
C ASN A 34 10.44 -10.89 -25.45
N VAL A 35 9.20 -10.86 -24.94
CA VAL A 35 8.87 -10.96 -23.50
C VAL A 35 7.93 -12.12 -23.23
N MET A 36 7.98 -12.62 -22.01
CA MET A 36 6.94 -13.46 -21.43
C MET A 36 5.94 -12.54 -20.71
N LEU A 37 4.74 -12.43 -21.28
CA LEU A 37 3.67 -11.59 -20.73
C LEU A 37 2.98 -12.27 -19.56
N ILE A 38 2.94 -11.62 -18.39
CA ILE A 38 2.04 -11.92 -17.27
C ILE A 38 1.15 -10.71 -17.09
N ASP A 39 -0.09 -10.78 -17.57
CA ASP A 39 -0.94 -9.61 -17.75
C ASP A 39 -1.60 -9.07 -16.49
N GLY A 40 -1.34 -9.67 -15.33
CA GLY A 40 -1.89 -9.26 -14.05
C GLY A 40 -3.29 -9.82 -13.74
N THR A 41 -3.90 -10.60 -14.64
CA THR A 41 -5.23 -11.19 -14.40
C THR A 41 -5.18 -12.52 -13.63
N GLY A 42 -4.01 -13.13 -13.49
CA GLY A 42 -3.80 -14.49 -13.01
C GLY A 42 -3.83 -15.54 -14.13
N ALA A 43 -4.05 -15.12 -15.38
CA ALA A 43 -3.94 -16.00 -16.54
C ALA A 43 -2.50 -16.44 -16.77
N SER A 44 -2.33 -17.63 -17.38
CA SER A 44 -1.01 -18.22 -17.68
C SER A 44 -0.13 -17.29 -18.50
N ALA A 45 1.15 -17.29 -18.19
CA ALA A 45 2.17 -16.56 -18.93
C ALA A 45 2.19 -16.96 -20.41
N ARG A 46 2.42 -15.98 -21.32
CA ARG A 46 2.50 -16.21 -22.76
C ARG A 46 3.56 -15.32 -23.42
N ALA A 47 4.19 -15.82 -24.46
CA ALA A 47 5.11 -15.01 -25.26
C ALA A 47 4.34 -13.87 -25.97
N GLY A 48 4.97 -12.70 -26.12
CA GLY A 48 4.34 -11.60 -26.82
C GLY A 48 5.13 -10.30 -26.78
N ALA A 49 4.42 -9.21 -27.03
CA ALA A 49 4.95 -7.85 -27.03
C ALA A 49 3.90 -6.86 -26.51
N VAL A 50 4.35 -5.68 -26.13
CA VAL A 50 3.50 -4.54 -25.74
C VAL A 50 3.93 -3.32 -26.52
N ARG A 51 2.96 -2.61 -27.11
CA ARG A 51 3.17 -1.32 -27.76
C ARG A 51 2.59 -0.21 -26.88
N ILE A 52 3.39 0.82 -26.63
CA ILE A 52 3.06 1.99 -25.82
C ILE A 52 2.97 3.21 -26.76
N VAL A 53 1.96 4.05 -26.56
CA VAL A 53 1.84 5.36 -27.21
C VAL A 53 1.53 6.39 -26.13
N GLY A 54 2.45 7.34 -25.94
CA GLY A 54 2.32 8.32 -24.86
C GLY A 54 2.39 7.65 -23.50
N ASP A 55 1.32 7.78 -22.71
CA ASP A 55 1.20 7.23 -21.36
C ASP A 55 0.40 5.92 -21.26
N THR A 56 -0.08 5.40 -22.40
CA THR A 56 -1.01 4.28 -22.43
C THR A 56 -0.49 3.09 -23.24
N ILE A 57 -0.94 1.90 -22.89
CA ILE A 57 -0.78 0.68 -23.67
C ILE A 57 -1.70 0.78 -24.88
N ALA A 58 -1.11 0.82 -26.08
CA ALA A 58 -1.86 0.87 -27.32
C ALA A 58 -2.28 -0.55 -27.77
N ASP A 59 -1.37 -1.53 -27.58
CA ASP A 59 -1.63 -2.92 -27.97
C ASP A 59 -0.79 -3.89 -27.13
N VAL A 60 -1.27 -5.14 -26.96
CA VAL A 60 -0.59 -6.21 -26.21
C VAL A 60 -0.99 -7.58 -26.75
N GLY A 61 -0.02 -8.45 -27.03
CA GLY A 61 -0.27 -9.81 -27.48
C GLY A 61 0.87 -10.43 -28.28
N SER A 62 0.63 -11.65 -28.78
CA SER A 62 1.60 -12.42 -29.58
C SER A 62 1.82 -11.85 -30.99
N GLU A 63 0.81 -11.19 -31.53
CA GLU A 63 0.83 -10.64 -32.91
C GLU A 63 1.29 -9.17 -32.95
N VAL A 64 1.59 -8.57 -31.76
CA VAL A 64 2.06 -7.19 -31.68
C VAL A 64 3.49 -7.09 -32.16
N GLY A 65 3.71 -6.22 -33.14
CA GLY A 65 5.03 -5.89 -33.65
C GLY A 65 5.28 -4.39 -33.71
N PRO A 66 6.54 -3.97 -33.91
CA PRO A 66 6.87 -2.56 -33.99
C PRO A 66 6.24 -1.92 -35.24
N ALA A 67 5.60 -0.76 -35.05
CA ALA A 67 5.15 0.07 -36.15
C ALA A 67 6.30 0.98 -36.68
N PRO A 68 6.21 1.51 -37.91
CA PRO A 68 7.19 2.46 -38.41
C PRO A 68 7.35 3.67 -37.47
N GLY A 69 8.59 3.93 -37.04
CA GLY A 69 8.92 5.02 -36.12
C GLY A 69 8.90 4.65 -34.63
N ASP A 70 8.53 3.42 -34.28
CA ASP A 70 8.61 2.98 -32.88
C ASP A 70 10.07 2.80 -32.42
N SER A 71 10.35 3.16 -31.21
CA SER A 71 11.55 2.71 -30.51
C SER A 71 11.36 1.27 -30.04
N VAL A 72 12.25 0.36 -30.45
CA VAL A 72 12.14 -1.07 -30.13
C VAL A 72 13.03 -1.43 -28.95
N ILE A 73 12.47 -2.09 -27.96
CA ILE A 73 13.18 -2.64 -26.80
C ILE A 73 13.05 -4.16 -26.83
N ASP A 74 14.19 -4.84 -26.89
CA ASP A 74 14.25 -6.31 -26.74
C ASP A 74 14.17 -6.67 -25.25
N GLY A 75 13.11 -7.38 -24.86
CA GLY A 75 12.88 -7.86 -23.50
C GLY A 75 13.69 -9.10 -23.14
N ARG A 76 14.44 -9.70 -24.09
CA ARG A 76 15.38 -10.81 -23.86
C ARG A 76 14.73 -12.05 -23.23
N GLY A 77 13.45 -12.28 -23.43
CA GLY A 77 12.68 -13.39 -22.86
C GLY A 77 12.34 -13.23 -21.37
N LEU A 78 12.61 -12.05 -20.79
CA LEU A 78 12.22 -11.72 -19.40
C LEU A 78 10.70 -11.58 -19.26
N VAL A 79 10.23 -11.61 -18.03
CA VAL A 79 8.81 -11.37 -17.69
C VAL A 79 8.51 -9.88 -17.77
N LEU A 80 7.50 -9.52 -18.57
CA LEU A 80 6.88 -8.20 -18.56
C LEU A 80 5.51 -8.31 -17.89
N ALA A 81 5.33 -7.54 -16.81
CA ALA A 81 4.10 -7.50 -16.03
C ALA A 81 3.62 -6.05 -15.84
N PRO A 82 2.36 -5.82 -15.40
CA PRO A 82 1.95 -4.51 -14.91
C PRO A 82 2.87 -4.07 -13.77
N GLY A 83 3.12 -2.78 -13.66
CA GLY A 83 3.86 -2.22 -12.54
C GLY A 83 3.14 -2.49 -11.20
N PHE A 84 3.91 -2.79 -10.18
CA PHE A 84 3.36 -3.18 -8.88
C PHE A 84 2.70 -2.00 -8.18
N ILE A 85 1.65 -2.28 -7.41
CA ILE A 85 0.86 -1.31 -6.65
C ILE A 85 1.01 -1.63 -5.17
N ASP A 86 1.66 -0.73 -4.45
CA ASP A 86 1.87 -0.82 -3.01
C ASP A 86 0.70 -0.17 -2.28
N THR A 87 -0.21 -1.00 -1.79
CA THR A 87 -1.48 -0.55 -1.21
C THR A 87 -1.36 0.00 0.20
N HIS A 88 -0.25 -0.27 0.87
CA HIS A 88 0.08 0.23 2.20
C HIS A 88 1.54 0.68 2.21
N SER A 89 1.75 1.99 2.13
CA SER A 89 3.08 2.56 1.91
C SER A 89 3.28 3.86 2.67
N HIS A 90 4.40 3.97 3.35
CA HIS A 90 4.91 5.21 3.95
C HIS A 90 5.90 5.95 3.03
N HIS A 91 6.26 5.37 1.87
CA HIS A 91 7.11 6.03 0.88
C HIS A 91 6.51 7.33 0.33
N ALA A 92 5.17 7.45 0.31
CA ALA A 92 4.49 8.64 -0.17
C ALA A 92 4.95 9.91 0.57
N SER A 93 5.30 9.78 1.85
CA SER A 93 5.95 10.83 2.63
C SER A 93 7.39 11.00 2.14
N GLY A 94 7.70 12.15 1.55
CA GLY A 94 9.04 12.45 1.05
C GLY A 94 9.34 11.99 -0.40
N LEU A 95 8.51 11.17 -1.04
CA LEU A 95 8.77 10.73 -2.43
C LEU A 95 8.86 11.90 -3.42
N GLY A 96 8.11 12.98 -3.18
CA GLY A 96 8.19 14.22 -3.96
C GLY A 96 9.55 14.91 -3.86
N ASP A 97 10.27 14.72 -2.78
CA ASP A 97 11.58 15.31 -2.48
C ASP A 97 12.73 14.30 -2.68
N SER A 98 12.42 13.00 -2.81
CA SER A 98 13.42 11.97 -3.13
C SER A 98 13.99 12.18 -4.53
N PRO A 99 15.32 12.26 -4.69
CA PRO A 99 15.94 12.55 -5.98
C PRO A 99 15.77 11.43 -7.01
N ASP A 100 15.75 10.18 -6.57
CA ASP A 100 15.76 9.00 -7.44
C ASP A 100 14.64 7.99 -7.15
N GLY A 101 14.04 8.02 -5.93
CA GLY A 101 12.98 7.12 -5.52
C GLY A 101 13.33 5.63 -5.59
N LEU A 102 14.62 5.28 -5.46
CA LEU A 102 15.12 3.90 -5.60
C LEU A 102 14.43 2.91 -4.66
N ALA A 103 14.05 3.34 -3.45
CA ALA A 103 13.27 2.53 -2.52
C ALA A 103 12.00 1.94 -3.16
N VAL A 104 11.39 2.67 -4.08
CA VAL A 104 10.13 2.30 -4.76
C VAL A 104 10.42 1.59 -6.08
N ILE A 105 11.08 2.28 -7.02
CA ILE A 105 11.20 1.81 -8.41
C ILE A 105 12.13 0.61 -8.57
N SER A 106 13.14 0.41 -7.68
CA SER A 106 14.00 -0.77 -7.71
C SER A 106 13.27 -2.07 -7.33
N GLN A 107 12.08 -1.97 -6.73
CA GLN A 107 11.22 -3.09 -6.42
C GLN A 107 10.19 -3.39 -7.54
N GLY A 108 10.13 -2.57 -8.61
CA GLY A 108 9.10 -2.67 -9.64
C GLY A 108 7.79 -1.95 -9.29
N ILE A 109 7.76 -1.21 -8.19
CA ILE A 109 6.58 -0.45 -7.75
C ILE A 109 6.42 0.79 -8.63
N THR A 110 5.21 0.98 -9.18
CA THR A 110 4.85 2.11 -10.03
C THR A 110 3.78 3.00 -9.42
N THR A 111 3.12 2.51 -8.37
CA THR A 111 2.07 3.24 -7.66
C THR A 111 2.18 2.95 -6.17
N VAL A 112 2.21 4.00 -5.35
CA VAL A 112 2.22 3.94 -3.89
C VAL A 112 0.96 4.58 -3.33
N ILE A 113 0.36 3.93 -2.33
CA ILE A 113 -0.82 4.43 -1.62
C ILE A 113 -0.39 4.79 -0.20
N GLY A 114 -0.43 6.09 0.10
CA GLY A 114 -0.15 6.62 1.43
C GLY A 114 -1.42 6.93 2.21
N GLY A 115 -1.25 7.55 3.37
CA GLY A 115 -2.38 7.88 4.24
C GLY A 115 -2.86 6.69 5.08
N GLN A 116 -2.01 5.67 5.23
CA GLN A 116 -2.29 4.48 6.03
C GLN A 116 -2.11 4.75 7.53
N ASP A 117 -2.54 3.81 8.36
CA ASP A 117 -2.42 3.84 9.83
C ASP A 117 -2.98 5.12 10.48
N GLY A 118 -3.97 5.72 9.81
CA GLY A 118 -4.64 6.93 10.30
C GLY A 118 -3.89 8.23 10.06
N GLY A 119 -2.73 8.22 9.39
CA GLY A 119 -1.93 9.41 9.13
C GLY A 119 -1.98 9.88 7.67
N HIS A 120 -2.28 11.16 7.41
CA HIS A 120 -2.18 11.73 6.06
C HIS A 120 -1.85 13.23 6.10
N PRO A 121 -1.28 13.80 5.02
CA PRO A 121 -1.04 15.24 4.96
C PRO A 121 -2.35 16.02 4.82
N MET A 122 -2.61 16.95 5.73
CA MET A 122 -3.81 17.80 5.71
C MET A 122 -3.48 19.26 5.39
N PRO A 123 -4.26 19.94 4.52
CA PRO A 123 -5.36 19.39 3.71
C PRO A 123 -4.84 18.60 2.50
N LEU A 124 -5.47 17.45 2.21
CA LEU A 124 -5.01 16.51 1.17
C LEU A 124 -4.96 17.14 -0.22
N GLY A 125 -5.93 17.99 -0.55
CA GLY A 125 -5.97 18.68 -1.83
C GLY A 125 -4.68 19.44 -2.13
N ALA A 126 -4.18 20.22 -1.16
CA ALA A 126 -2.93 20.97 -1.28
C ALA A 126 -1.70 20.05 -1.40
N ALA A 127 -1.68 18.93 -0.68
CA ALA A 127 -0.61 17.95 -0.76
C ALA A 127 -0.54 17.31 -2.15
N LEU A 128 -1.68 16.88 -2.70
CA LEU A 128 -1.77 16.32 -4.06
C LEU A 128 -1.36 17.33 -5.14
N ASP A 129 -1.78 18.61 -5.00
CA ASP A 129 -1.36 19.68 -5.90
C ASP A 129 0.16 19.94 -5.82
N SER A 130 0.74 19.86 -4.63
CA SER A 130 2.18 19.99 -4.43
C SER A 130 2.93 18.86 -5.12
N LEU A 131 2.49 17.60 -4.95
CA LEU A 131 3.08 16.43 -5.62
C LEU A 131 2.97 16.55 -7.14
N ALA A 132 1.81 17.00 -7.66
CA ALA A 132 1.62 17.20 -9.09
C ALA A 132 2.59 18.26 -9.67
N ARG A 133 2.88 19.33 -8.92
CA ARG A 133 3.87 20.35 -9.34
C ARG A 133 5.31 19.88 -9.26
N LYS A 134 5.68 19.16 -8.19
CA LYS A 134 7.05 18.64 -7.99
C LYS A 134 7.37 17.50 -8.96
N GLY A 135 6.35 16.73 -9.36
CA GLY A 135 6.49 15.45 -10.03
C GLY A 135 7.03 14.37 -9.07
N THR A 136 6.80 13.13 -9.39
CA THR A 136 7.28 11.94 -8.64
C THR A 136 7.78 10.86 -9.59
N VAL A 137 8.60 9.95 -9.11
CA VAL A 137 9.07 8.81 -9.93
C VAL A 137 7.99 7.75 -10.10
N ALA A 138 7.05 7.65 -9.15
CA ALA A 138 5.91 6.72 -9.16
C ALA A 138 4.60 7.48 -8.94
N ASN A 139 3.48 6.88 -9.30
CA ASN A 139 2.17 7.43 -9.01
C ASN A 139 1.89 7.39 -7.50
N VAL A 140 1.18 8.39 -6.98
CA VAL A 140 0.86 8.53 -5.55
C VAL A 140 -0.63 8.79 -5.36
N ALA A 141 -1.27 8.05 -4.46
CA ALA A 141 -2.61 8.33 -3.97
C ALA A 141 -2.64 8.24 -2.44
N PHE A 142 -3.71 8.72 -1.82
CA PHE A 142 -3.83 8.71 -0.37
C PHE A 142 -5.22 8.28 0.11
N TYR A 143 -5.24 7.66 1.30
CA TYR A 143 -6.42 7.61 2.16
C TYR A 143 -6.49 8.86 3.04
N ALA A 144 -7.68 9.21 3.51
CA ALA A 144 -7.88 10.17 4.58
C ALA A 144 -7.71 9.46 5.93
N GLY A 145 -6.73 9.87 6.71
CA GLY A 145 -6.40 9.21 7.97
C GLY A 145 -7.20 9.76 9.15
N HIS A 146 -7.83 8.87 9.89
CA HIS A 146 -8.59 9.17 11.11
C HIS A 146 -7.74 9.89 12.17
N GLY A 147 -6.49 9.45 12.39
CA GLY A 147 -5.58 10.06 13.36
C GLY A 147 -5.33 11.53 13.05
N SER A 148 -4.96 11.86 11.80
CA SER A 148 -4.77 13.26 11.38
C SER A 148 -6.03 14.12 11.55
N ILE A 149 -7.21 13.55 11.28
CA ILE A 149 -8.48 14.24 11.46
C ILE A 149 -8.79 14.43 12.95
N ARG A 150 -8.53 13.42 13.78
CA ARG A 150 -8.73 13.47 15.24
C ARG A 150 -7.82 14.50 15.89
N ASP A 151 -6.54 14.55 15.50
CA ASP A 151 -5.59 15.57 15.96
C ASP A 151 -6.04 16.99 15.58
N ALA A 152 -6.55 17.17 14.35
CA ALA A 152 -7.04 18.46 13.91
C ALA A 152 -8.27 18.97 14.68
N VAL A 153 -9.09 18.06 15.25
CA VAL A 153 -10.29 18.40 16.02
C VAL A 153 -10.01 18.52 17.50
N MET A 154 -9.23 17.60 18.09
CA MET A 154 -9.05 17.47 19.53
C MET A 154 -7.73 18.08 20.03
N GLY A 155 -6.74 18.28 19.12
CA GLY A 155 -5.42 18.78 19.49
C GLY A 155 -4.77 17.94 20.60
N ALA A 156 -4.19 18.58 21.59
CA ALA A 156 -3.51 17.92 22.71
C ALA A 156 -4.45 17.11 23.64
N ASP A 157 -5.78 17.31 23.55
CA ASP A 157 -6.78 16.64 24.40
C ASP A 157 -7.28 15.30 23.81
N PHE A 158 -6.52 14.68 22.94
CA PHE A 158 -6.91 13.45 22.25
C PHE A 158 -6.95 12.19 23.14
N LYS A 159 -6.35 12.20 24.33
CA LYS A 159 -6.22 11.02 25.22
C LYS A 159 -7.51 10.67 25.99
N ARG A 160 -8.64 10.84 25.36
CA ARG A 160 -9.99 10.54 25.84
C ARG A 160 -10.93 10.16 24.69
N VAL A 161 -12.09 9.63 25.03
CA VAL A 161 -13.18 9.45 24.05
C VAL A 161 -13.67 10.82 23.56
N ALA A 162 -13.88 10.94 22.26
CA ALA A 162 -14.43 12.16 21.66
C ALA A 162 -15.91 12.35 22.03
N THR A 163 -16.32 13.59 22.21
CA THR A 163 -17.73 13.96 22.31
C THR A 163 -18.43 13.83 20.96
N GLN A 164 -19.76 13.74 20.94
CA GLN A 164 -20.50 13.67 19.68
C GLN A 164 -20.24 14.89 18.77
N ALA A 165 -20.12 16.10 19.32
CA ALA A 165 -19.81 17.30 18.56
C ALA A 165 -18.41 17.26 17.91
N GLU A 166 -17.42 16.63 18.57
CA GLU A 166 -16.10 16.39 17.97
C GLU A 166 -16.17 15.36 16.86
N VAL A 167 -16.91 14.27 17.05
CA VAL A 167 -17.13 13.26 16.00
C VAL A 167 -17.84 13.86 14.79
N ASP A 168 -18.83 14.73 14.99
CA ASP A 168 -19.50 15.45 13.92
C ASP A 168 -18.54 16.40 13.17
N SER A 169 -17.63 17.05 13.91
CA SER A 169 -16.56 17.87 13.31
C SER A 169 -15.57 17.04 12.50
N MET A 170 -15.17 15.86 13.00
CA MET A 170 -14.34 14.90 12.27
C MET A 170 -15.03 14.43 10.97
N ALA A 171 -16.34 14.19 11.02
CA ALA A 171 -17.15 13.80 9.85
C ALA A 171 -17.12 14.88 8.73
N VAL A 172 -17.20 16.16 9.12
CA VAL A 172 -17.08 17.29 8.16
C VAL A 172 -15.68 17.33 7.54
N LEU A 173 -14.62 17.18 8.35
CA LEU A 173 -13.25 17.14 7.84
C LEU A 173 -13.02 15.94 6.93
N LEU A 174 -13.45 14.75 7.33
CA LEU A 174 -13.33 13.54 6.50
C LEU A 174 -14.01 13.75 5.14
N LYS A 175 -15.24 14.28 5.12
CA LYS A 175 -15.92 14.55 3.86
C LYS A 175 -15.11 15.48 2.96
N ARG A 176 -14.50 16.53 3.51
CA ARG A 176 -13.64 17.46 2.75
C ARG A 176 -12.44 16.74 2.14
N GLU A 177 -11.76 15.87 2.88
CA GLU A 177 -10.60 15.13 2.39
C GLU A 177 -11.00 14.08 1.33
N LEU A 178 -12.17 13.43 1.48
CA LEU A 178 -12.75 12.54 0.46
C LEU A 178 -13.12 13.30 -0.83
N ASP A 179 -13.70 14.48 -0.72
CA ASP A 179 -14.02 15.34 -1.87
C ASP A 179 -12.74 15.86 -2.56
N ALA A 180 -11.64 16.04 -1.83
CA ALA A 180 -10.34 16.40 -2.37
C ALA A 180 -9.66 15.25 -3.15
N GLY A 181 -10.18 14.03 -3.07
CA GLY A 181 -9.74 12.89 -3.85
C GLY A 181 -9.10 11.74 -3.06
N ALA A 182 -9.29 11.68 -1.74
CA ALA A 182 -8.89 10.52 -0.95
C ALA A 182 -9.61 9.25 -1.42
N LEU A 183 -8.89 8.11 -1.41
CA LEU A 183 -9.43 6.81 -1.84
C LEU A 183 -10.47 6.25 -0.86
N GLY A 184 -10.39 6.64 0.41
CA GLY A 184 -11.26 6.19 1.47
C GLY A 184 -10.79 6.69 2.83
N LEU A 185 -11.28 6.07 3.89
CA LEU A 185 -10.87 6.31 5.28
C LEU A 185 -9.86 5.26 5.73
N SER A 186 -8.76 5.68 6.36
CA SER A 186 -7.83 4.79 7.07
C SER A 186 -7.83 5.05 8.57
N THR A 187 -7.52 4.02 9.36
CA THR A 187 -7.32 4.14 10.80
C THR A 187 -6.06 3.41 11.26
N GLY A 188 -5.44 3.90 12.36
CA GLY A 188 -4.41 3.22 13.11
C GLY A 188 -4.87 3.15 14.57
N LEU A 189 -5.56 2.06 14.92
CA LEU A 189 -6.29 1.97 16.20
C LEU A 189 -5.44 1.43 17.37
N GLU A 190 -4.18 1.12 17.12
CA GLU A 190 -3.17 0.76 18.11
C GLU A 190 -2.23 1.93 18.45
N TYR A 191 -2.29 2.99 17.63
CA TYR A 191 -1.43 4.17 17.73
C TYR A 191 -2.16 5.37 18.34
N ASP A 192 -1.41 6.27 18.96
CA ASP A 192 -1.92 7.60 19.30
C ASP A 192 -2.19 8.39 17.99
N PRO A 193 -3.30 9.11 17.87
CA PRO A 193 -4.41 9.28 18.83
C PRO A 193 -5.52 8.24 18.68
N GLY A 194 -5.45 7.32 17.70
CA GLY A 194 -6.50 6.36 17.33
C GLY A 194 -6.87 5.39 18.45
N ILE A 195 -5.91 5.01 19.29
CA ILE A 195 -6.11 4.05 20.39
C ILE A 195 -7.16 4.50 21.42
N TYR A 196 -7.34 5.82 21.57
CA TYR A 196 -8.33 6.40 22.49
C TYR A 196 -9.72 6.53 21.88
N SER A 197 -9.90 6.18 20.59
CA SER A 197 -11.20 6.27 19.92
C SER A 197 -12.13 5.14 20.36
N ALA A 198 -13.41 5.47 20.53
CA ALA A 198 -14.45 4.47 20.76
C ALA A 198 -14.92 3.85 19.42
N ARG A 199 -15.37 2.58 19.45
CA ARG A 199 -15.91 1.90 18.25
C ARG A 199 -17.04 2.68 17.54
N PRO A 200 -18.00 3.33 18.27
CA PRO A 200 -19.04 4.15 17.61
C PRO A 200 -18.47 5.33 16.81
N GLU A 201 -17.37 5.97 17.28
CA GLU A 201 -16.69 7.05 16.55
C GLU A 201 -16.19 6.55 15.18
N VAL A 202 -15.45 5.44 15.18
CA VAL A 202 -14.89 4.84 13.95
C VAL A 202 -16.02 4.41 12.99
N LEU A 203 -17.06 3.77 13.52
CA LEU A 203 -18.22 3.35 12.72
C LEU A 203 -18.97 4.54 12.10
N GLN A 204 -19.14 5.65 12.84
CA GLN A 204 -19.78 6.85 12.30
C GLN A 204 -18.96 7.44 11.14
N LEU A 205 -17.65 7.52 11.27
CA LEU A 205 -16.76 7.98 10.20
C LEU A 205 -16.74 7.01 9.01
N ALA A 206 -16.76 5.70 9.25
CA ALA A 206 -16.89 4.70 8.19
C ALA A 206 -18.21 4.86 7.40
N LYS A 207 -19.33 5.22 8.06
CA LYS A 207 -20.60 5.54 7.39
C LYS A 207 -20.49 6.81 6.51
N VAL A 208 -19.70 7.79 6.90
CA VAL A 208 -19.40 8.97 6.04
C VAL A 208 -18.61 8.52 4.79
N ALA A 209 -17.60 7.67 4.96
CA ALA A 209 -16.84 7.11 3.85
C ALA A 209 -17.74 6.27 2.90
N ALA A 210 -18.64 5.48 3.45
CA ALA A 210 -19.62 4.69 2.70
C ALA A 210 -20.57 5.58 1.87
N ALA A 211 -21.09 6.67 2.48
CA ALA A 211 -21.96 7.62 1.80
C ALA A 211 -21.25 8.33 0.62
N ALA A 212 -19.92 8.47 0.68
CA ALA A 212 -19.10 8.97 -0.42
C ALA A 212 -18.74 7.90 -1.46
N GLY A 213 -19.26 6.66 -1.35
CA GLY A 213 -18.95 5.55 -2.26
C GLY A 213 -17.48 5.11 -2.19
N THR A 214 -16.85 5.21 -1.01
CA THR A 214 -15.44 4.87 -0.79
C THR A 214 -15.28 3.60 0.04
N ARG A 215 -14.13 3.41 0.65
CA ARG A 215 -13.73 2.20 1.39
C ARG A 215 -13.08 2.53 2.72
N TYR A 216 -12.87 1.53 3.54
CA TYR A 216 -12.20 1.63 4.82
C TYR A 216 -11.01 0.68 4.89
N MET A 217 -9.89 1.14 5.45
CA MET A 217 -8.69 0.35 5.68
C MET A 217 -8.18 0.60 7.10
N SER A 218 -7.72 -0.42 7.78
CA SER A 218 -7.34 -0.30 9.19
C SER A 218 -6.10 -1.09 9.56
N HIS A 219 -5.11 -0.42 10.16
CA HIS A 219 -4.35 -1.03 11.22
C HIS A 219 -5.33 -1.25 12.37
N VAL A 220 -5.64 -2.52 12.64
CA VAL A 220 -6.71 -2.91 13.57
C VAL A 220 -6.35 -2.55 15.02
N ARG A 221 -7.34 -2.58 15.91
CA ARG A 221 -7.20 -2.12 17.30
C ARG A 221 -6.24 -2.96 18.14
N SER A 222 -5.97 -4.19 17.76
CA SER A 222 -4.93 -5.05 18.32
C SER A 222 -4.52 -6.12 17.33
N GLU A 223 -3.21 -6.26 17.13
CA GLU A 223 -2.62 -7.33 16.32
C GLU A 223 -2.09 -8.46 17.22
N ASP A 224 -2.27 -8.32 18.53
CA ASP A 224 -1.76 -9.21 19.57
C ASP A 224 -2.86 -9.69 20.55
N ARG A 225 -2.92 -9.14 21.75
CA ARG A 225 -3.73 -9.61 22.90
C ARG A 225 -5.23 -9.68 22.64
N TRP A 226 -5.78 -8.73 21.90
CA TRP A 226 -7.21 -8.61 21.60
C TRP A 226 -7.48 -8.76 20.10
N PHE A 227 -6.64 -9.55 19.42
CA PHE A 227 -6.68 -9.76 17.97
C PHE A 227 -8.07 -10.14 17.47
N TRP A 228 -8.69 -11.17 18.05
CA TRP A 228 -10.00 -11.64 17.59
C TRP A 228 -11.12 -10.61 17.78
N ASP A 229 -11.04 -9.82 18.84
CA ASP A 229 -11.96 -8.72 19.10
C ASP A 229 -11.78 -7.56 18.10
N ALA A 230 -10.55 -7.30 17.68
CA ALA A 230 -10.24 -6.33 16.63
C ALA A 230 -10.69 -6.81 15.24
N ILE A 231 -10.58 -8.11 14.94
CA ILE A 231 -11.14 -8.70 13.72
C ILE A 231 -12.67 -8.61 13.69
N ASP A 232 -13.34 -8.85 14.82
CA ASP A 232 -14.80 -8.65 14.92
C ASP A 232 -15.20 -7.19 14.71
N GLU A 233 -14.41 -6.23 15.21
CA GLU A 233 -14.65 -4.78 15.01
C GLU A 233 -14.64 -4.42 13.51
N ILE A 234 -13.63 -4.82 12.74
CA ILE A 234 -13.56 -4.48 11.31
C ILE A 234 -14.65 -5.19 10.49
N ILE A 235 -15.00 -6.43 10.82
CA ILE A 235 -16.13 -7.15 10.21
C ILE A 235 -17.44 -6.41 10.50
N THR A 236 -17.63 -5.95 11.75
CA THR A 236 -18.80 -5.16 12.15
C THR A 236 -18.88 -3.84 11.39
N ILE A 237 -17.76 -3.13 11.22
CA ILE A 237 -17.72 -1.90 10.40
C ILE A 237 -18.16 -2.19 8.97
N GLY A 238 -17.63 -3.25 8.33
CA GLY A 238 -18.02 -3.63 6.97
C GLY A 238 -19.52 -3.94 6.86
N ARG A 239 -20.07 -4.65 7.83
CA ARG A 239 -21.50 -5.01 7.90
C ARG A 239 -22.41 -3.80 8.10
N GLU A 240 -22.07 -2.97 9.08
CA GLU A 240 -22.93 -1.86 9.53
C GLU A 240 -22.84 -0.63 8.61
N ALA A 241 -21.65 -0.31 8.11
CA ALA A 241 -21.44 0.81 7.20
C ALA A 241 -21.68 0.41 5.73
N LYS A 242 -21.70 -0.89 5.39
CA LYS A 242 -21.92 -1.41 4.02
C LYS A 242 -20.92 -0.86 3.01
N LEU A 243 -19.64 -0.91 3.36
CA LEU A 243 -18.53 -0.51 2.48
C LEU A 243 -17.46 -1.61 2.45
N PRO A 244 -16.61 -1.64 1.40
CA PRO A 244 -15.45 -2.51 1.39
C PRO A 244 -14.49 -2.17 2.53
N VAL A 245 -14.02 -3.20 3.25
CA VAL A 245 -13.06 -3.05 4.35
C VAL A 245 -11.81 -3.86 4.06
N GLN A 246 -10.65 -3.34 4.48
CA GLN A 246 -9.35 -4.02 4.33
C GLN A 246 -8.59 -4.01 5.66
N ILE A 247 -8.09 -5.18 6.05
CA ILE A 247 -7.14 -5.30 7.16
C ILE A 247 -5.78 -4.92 6.61
N SER A 248 -5.18 -3.85 7.16
CA SER A 248 -3.81 -3.43 6.85
C SER A 248 -2.82 -4.47 7.36
N HIS A 249 -1.78 -4.77 6.56
CA HIS A 249 -0.60 -5.59 6.91
C HIS A 249 -0.93 -6.75 7.88
N VAL A 250 -1.95 -7.56 7.53
CA VAL A 250 -2.50 -8.60 8.39
C VAL A 250 -1.41 -9.49 8.98
N LYS A 251 -1.39 -9.62 10.30
CA LYS A 251 -0.42 -10.41 11.04
C LYS A 251 -1.00 -10.99 12.33
N LEU A 252 -0.36 -12.06 12.82
CA LEU A 252 -0.59 -12.66 14.13
C LEU A 252 0.64 -12.33 14.99
N ALA A 253 0.62 -11.15 15.63
CA ALA A 253 1.79 -10.51 16.21
C ALA A 253 2.05 -10.94 17.68
N MET A 254 1.73 -12.19 18.04
CA MET A 254 1.93 -12.72 19.38
C MET A 254 2.11 -14.24 19.34
N VAL A 255 3.05 -14.79 20.09
CA VAL A 255 3.33 -16.23 20.15
C VAL A 255 2.08 -17.09 20.36
N PRO A 256 1.15 -16.77 21.28
CA PRO A 256 -0.07 -17.54 21.45
C PRO A 256 -1.03 -17.55 20.25
N LEU A 257 -0.84 -16.67 19.27
CA LEU A 257 -1.63 -16.60 18.03
C LEU A 257 -0.99 -17.38 16.88
N TRP A 258 0.30 -17.73 16.98
CA TRP A 258 1.00 -18.43 15.91
C TRP A 258 0.34 -19.77 15.57
N GLY A 259 0.31 -20.10 14.29
CA GLY A 259 -0.39 -21.27 13.75
C GLY A 259 -1.88 -21.09 13.57
N GLN A 260 -2.45 -19.90 13.83
CA GLN A 260 -3.88 -19.64 13.70
C GLN A 260 -4.29 -18.98 12.37
N ALA A 261 -3.38 -18.85 11.39
CA ALA A 261 -3.68 -18.24 10.10
C ALA A 261 -4.87 -18.90 9.37
N ASP A 262 -4.98 -20.23 9.40
CA ASP A 262 -6.13 -20.93 8.82
C ASP A 262 -7.45 -20.64 9.57
N SER A 263 -7.39 -20.41 10.88
CA SER A 263 -8.57 -19.99 11.65
C SER A 263 -9.02 -18.60 11.25
N LEU A 264 -8.07 -17.68 11.07
CA LEU A 264 -8.35 -16.33 10.57
C LEU A 264 -8.97 -16.38 9.18
N ARG A 265 -8.39 -17.13 8.24
CA ARG A 265 -8.96 -17.30 6.89
C ARG A 265 -10.41 -17.78 6.94
N ARG A 266 -10.73 -18.81 7.76
CA ARG A 266 -12.12 -19.29 7.92
C ARG A 266 -13.07 -18.22 8.44
N VAL A 267 -12.62 -17.35 9.36
CA VAL A 267 -13.44 -16.23 9.87
C VAL A 267 -13.70 -15.21 8.75
N LEU A 268 -12.66 -14.85 7.99
CA LEU A 268 -12.76 -13.89 6.89
C LEU A 268 -13.61 -14.46 5.72
N ASP A 269 -13.45 -15.73 5.37
CA ASP A 269 -14.26 -16.40 4.33
C ASP A 269 -15.73 -16.45 4.73
N ARG A 270 -16.05 -16.68 6.01
CA ARG A 270 -17.41 -16.59 6.53
C ARG A 270 -17.99 -15.19 6.41
N ALA A 271 -17.19 -14.16 6.79
CA ALA A 271 -17.63 -12.78 6.64
C ALA A 271 -17.92 -12.43 5.16
N ARG A 272 -17.10 -12.93 4.22
CA ARG A 272 -17.35 -12.76 2.79
C ARG A 272 -18.60 -13.52 2.32
N ALA A 273 -18.84 -14.73 2.82
CA ALA A 273 -20.08 -15.47 2.54
C ALA A 273 -21.33 -14.72 3.04
N ASP A 274 -21.20 -13.94 4.11
CA ASP A 274 -22.23 -13.03 4.63
C ASP A 274 -22.28 -11.68 3.86
N SER A 275 -21.68 -11.63 2.65
CA SER A 275 -21.65 -10.46 1.76
C SER A 275 -20.90 -9.24 2.29
N ILE A 276 -19.96 -9.42 3.20
CA ILE A 276 -19.06 -8.37 3.64
C ILE A 276 -17.82 -8.41 2.73
N ASP A 277 -17.56 -7.33 2.00
CA ASP A 277 -16.36 -7.21 1.16
C ASP A 277 -15.13 -6.89 2.02
N ILE A 278 -14.63 -7.93 2.72
CA ILE A 278 -13.43 -7.86 3.53
C ILE A 278 -12.23 -8.43 2.78
N THR A 279 -11.11 -7.71 2.81
CA THR A 279 -9.84 -8.05 2.18
C THR A 279 -8.69 -7.80 3.16
N ALA A 280 -7.46 -8.14 2.77
CA ALA A 280 -6.27 -7.83 3.56
C ALA A 280 -5.10 -7.46 2.63
N ASP A 281 -4.10 -6.79 3.17
CA ASP A 281 -2.76 -6.77 2.59
C ASP A 281 -1.72 -7.34 3.56
N ILE A 282 -0.54 -7.69 3.05
CA ILE A 282 0.52 -8.32 3.81
C ILE A 282 1.89 -7.97 3.24
N TYR A 283 2.88 -7.79 4.11
CA TYR A 283 4.29 -7.70 3.73
C TYR A 283 5.05 -9.00 4.11
N PRO A 284 6.15 -9.33 3.41
CA PRO A 284 6.77 -10.65 3.47
C PRO A 284 7.88 -10.76 4.52
N TYR A 285 7.68 -10.29 5.75
CA TYR A 285 8.71 -10.34 6.81
C TYR A 285 8.11 -10.76 8.15
N PRO A 286 8.83 -11.55 8.98
CA PRO A 286 8.36 -12.02 10.29
C PRO A 286 8.58 -10.98 11.41
N TYR A 287 8.89 -9.75 11.07
CA TYR A 287 9.10 -8.63 11.99
C TYR A 287 8.40 -7.37 11.45
N TRP A 288 7.98 -6.52 12.37
CA TRP A 288 7.36 -5.23 12.10
C TRP A 288 8.27 -4.08 12.57
N GLN A 289 7.97 -2.86 12.19
CA GLN A 289 8.61 -1.65 12.70
C GLN A 289 7.57 -0.69 13.23
N SER A 290 7.79 -0.18 14.46
CA SER A 290 7.02 0.87 15.10
C SER A 290 7.87 1.53 16.19
N THR A 291 7.19 2.08 17.24
CA THR A 291 7.82 2.56 18.46
C THR A 291 7.72 1.51 19.58
N LEU A 292 8.59 1.60 20.59
CA LEU A 292 8.55 0.74 21.77
C LEU A 292 7.25 0.91 22.57
N THR A 293 6.63 2.09 22.51
CA THR A 293 5.40 2.41 23.25
C THR A 293 4.20 1.59 22.80
N VAL A 294 4.15 1.12 21.55
CA VAL A 294 3.04 0.28 21.03
C VAL A 294 2.92 -1.04 21.79
N LEU A 295 4.03 -1.55 22.33
CA LEU A 295 4.06 -2.77 23.12
C LEU A 295 3.22 -2.66 24.42
N PHE A 296 2.95 -1.44 24.91
CA PHE A 296 2.19 -1.16 26.11
C PHE A 296 0.85 -0.48 25.77
N PRO A 297 -0.19 -1.21 25.40
CA PRO A 297 -1.45 -0.62 24.92
C PRO A 297 -2.15 0.24 25.98
N LYS A 298 -1.89 0.01 27.27
CA LYS A 298 -2.40 0.84 28.38
C LYS A 298 -1.50 2.04 28.72
N ARG A 299 -0.37 2.18 28.00
CA ARG A 299 0.65 3.23 28.28
C ARG A 299 1.16 3.23 29.72
N ASP A 300 1.05 2.08 30.44
CA ASP A 300 1.59 1.87 31.78
C ASP A 300 3.05 1.35 31.68
N PHE A 301 3.96 2.25 31.33
CA PHE A 301 5.36 1.94 31.02
C PHE A 301 6.20 1.53 32.24
N ASP A 302 5.68 1.73 33.47
CA ASP A 302 6.31 1.33 34.73
C ASP A 302 5.87 -0.06 35.21
N ASN A 303 5.04 -0.76 34.44
CA ASN A 303 4.52 -2.08 34.77
C ASN A 303 5.51 -3.18 34.39
N ARG A 304 6.34 -3.59 35.34
CA ARG A 304 7.35 -4.62 35.13
C ARG A 304 6.76 -5.98 34.72
N ALA A 305 5.63 -6.37 35.30
CA ALA A 305 4.98 -7.64 34.96
C ALA A 305 4.50 -7.64 33.50
N GLU A 306 4.01 -6.50 33.01
CA GLU A 306 3.66 -6.33 31.61
C GLU A 306 4.89 -6.35 30.68
N ALA A 307 5.99 -5.69 31.06
CA ALA A 307 7.26 -5.75 30.33
C ALA A 307 7.79 -7.19 30.21
N GLU A 308 7.75 -7.97 31.31
CA GLU A 308 8.15 -9.38 31.32
C GLU A 308 7.24 -10.24 30.44
N LYS A 309 5.93 -9.94 30.40
CA LYS A 309 4.97 -10.61 29.51
C LYS A 309 5.24 -10.28 28.04
N ILE A 310 5.48 -9.02 27.71
CA ILE A 310 5.84 -8.56 26.36
C ILE A 310 7.04 -9.35 25.83
N LEU A 311 8.12 -9.41 26.65
CA LEU A 311 9.36 -10.10 26.26
C LEU A 311 9.23 -11.61 26.16
N ARG A 312 8.16 -12.19 26.69
CA ARG A 312 7.88 -13.63 26.59
C ARG A 312 6.90 -13.98 25.47
N GLU A 313 5.91 -13.12 25.21
CA GLU A 313 4.74 -13.46 24.38
C GLU A 313 4.65 -12.67 23.09
N ILE A 314 5.29 -11.50 22.97
CA ILE A 314 5.24 -10.66 21.76
C ILE A 314 6.57 -10.71 21.02
N ALA A 315 7.66 -10.30 21.64
CA ALA A 315 8.99 -10.34 21.04
C ALA A 315 10.04 -10.54 22.11
N THR A 316 10.99 -11.47 21.88
CA THR A 316 12.10 -11.68 22.82
C THR A 316 13.02 -10.47 22.90
N PRO A 317 13.84 -10.33 23.96
CA PRO A 317 14.82 -9.24 24.04
C PRO A 317 15.78 -9.17 22.84
N GLU A 318 16.14 -10.33 22.26
CA GLU A 318 16.96 -10.46 21.04
C GLU A 318 16.18 -10.07 19.78
N GLY A 319 14.85 -10.23 19.80
CA GLY A 319 13.95 -9.89 18.72
C GLY A 319 13.56 -8.41 18.65
N LEU A 320 13.90 -7.61 19.68
CA LEU A 320 13.65 -6.17 19.73
C LEU A 320 14.92 -5.40 19.34
N LEU A 321 15.05 -5.04 18.07
CA LEU A 321 16.20 -4.30 17.51
C LEU A 321 15.85 -2.82 17.39
N LEU A 322 16.61 -1.94 18.06
CA LEU A 322 16.42 -0.50 17.90
C LEU A 322 16.87 -0.05 16.50
N GLY A 323 15.94 0.47 15.71
CA GLY A 323 16.23 1.06 14.39
C GLY A 323 16.87 2.44 14.53
N SER A 324 16.35 3.22 15.48
CA SER A 324 16.91 4.52 15.89
C SER A 324 16.63 4.76 17.38
N TYR A 325 17.48 5.55 18.04
CA TYR A 325 17.27 5.89 19.44
C TYR A 325 17.96 7.23 19.77
N ALA A 326 17.20 8.31 19.73
CA ALA A 326 17.76 9.66 19.90
C ALA A 326 18.34 9.95 21.30
N PRO A 327 17.80 9.39 22.43
CA PRO A 327 18.41 9.59 23.75
C PRO A 327 19.85 9.06 23.84
N ASN A 328 20.17 7.99 23.11
CA ASN A 328 21.54 7.49 22.96
C ASN A 328 21.71 6.87 21.55
N PRO A 329 22.21 7.64 20.56
CA PRO A 329 22.35 7.15 19.19
C PRO A 329 23.24 5.91 19.03
N SER A 330 24.11 5.58 19.99
CA SER A 330 24.93 4.37 19.95
C SER A 330 24.14 3.08 20.14
N TYR A 331 22.88 3.16 20.53
CA TYR A 331 21.96 2.02 20.67
C TYR A 331 21.27 1.65 19.35
N ALA A 332 21.31 2.50 18.35
CA ALA A 332 20.79 2.17 17.02
C ALA A 332 21.52 0.93 16.46
N GLY A 333 20.76 -0.01 15.91
CA GLY A 333 21.25 -1.29 15.40
C GLY A 333 21.54 -2.34 16.48
N ARG A 334 21.17 -2.08 17.74
CA ARG A 334 21.38 -3.03 18.85
C ARG A 334 20.05 -3.54 19.39
N THR A 335 20.07 -4.77 19.90
CA THR A 335 18.89 -5.39 20.52
C THR A 335 18.74 -4.97 21.98
N VAL A 336 17.52 -5.07 22.51
CA VAL A 336 17.25 -4.87 23.95
C VAL A 336 18.09 -5.82 24.79
N ALA A 337 18.36 -7.05 24.34
CA ALA A 337 19.23 -8.01 25.03
C ALA A 337 20.67 -7.50 25.15
N GLU A 338 21.26 -6.99 24.06
CA GLU A 338 22.62 -6.45 24.05
C GLU A 338 22.78 -5.22 24.94
N ILE A 339 21.76 -4.34 24.94
CA ILE A 339 21.75 -3.14 25.80
C ILE A 339 21.59 -3.55 27.27
N ALA A 340 20.70 -4.49 27.57
CA ALA A 340 20.52 -5.02 28.93
C ALA A 340 21.82 -5.65 29.48
N ALA A 341 22.52 -6.42 28.67
CA ALA A 341 23.80 -7.03 29.03
C ALA A 341 24.87 -5.97 29.34
N GLU A 342 24.99 -4.92 28.51
CA GLU A 342 25.91 -3.80 28.76
C GLU A 342 25.59 -3.06 30.06
N ARG A 343 24.29 -2.79 30.31
CA ARG A 343 23.80 -2.09 31.50
C ARG A 343 23.80 -2.98 32.75
N LYS A 344 24.02 -4.29 32.59
CA LYS A 344 23.91 -5.30 33.66
C LYS A 344 22.54 -5.28 34.36
N GLU A 345 21.48 -5.12 33.58
CA GLU A 345 20.10 -5.04 34.01
C GLU A 345 19.28 -6.19 33.46
N ALA A 346 18.13 -6.48 34.08
CA ALA A 346 17.16 -7.39 33.47
C ALA A 346 16.55 -6.76 32.19
N PRO A 347 16.34 -7.51 31.11
CA PRO A 347 15.78 -6.96 29.85
C PRO A 347 14.47 -6.19 30.00
N ALA A 348 13.59 -6.62 30.92
CA ALA A 348 12.35 -5.90 31.21
C ALA A 348 12.61 -4.49 31.80
N VAL A 349 13.59 -4.35 32.70
CA VAL A 349 14.00 -3.07 33.26
C VAL A 349 14.59 -2.17 32.16
N THR A 350 15.44 -2.74 31.31
CA THR A 350 16.02 -2.02 30.16
C THR A 350 14.93 -1.53 29.22
N LEU A 351 13.97 -2.37 28.84
CA LEU A 351 12.85 -1.99 27.96
C LEU A 351 12.07 -0.79 28.56
N MET A 352 11.68 -0.87 29.82
CA MET A 352 10.97 0.21 30.52
C MET A 352 11.78 1.51 30.56
N THR A 353 13.09 1.41 30.78
CA THR A 353 13.97 2.59 30.82
C THR A 353 14.12 3.22 29.43
N LEU A 354 14.29 2.41 28.39
CA LEU A 354 14.37 2.91 27.02
C LEU A 354 13.12 3.68 26.62
N ILE A 355 11.93 3.18 26.97
CA ILE A 355 10.66 3.88 26.73
C ILE A 355 10.62 5.21 27.50
N ARG A 356 10.93 5.18 28.79
CA ARG A 356 10.91 6.39 29.63
C ARG A 356 11.83 7.49 29.12
N ASP A 357 13.05 7.13 28.73
CA ASP A 357 14.04 8.08 28.21
C ASP A 357 13.56 8.67 26.87
N ALA A 358 12.94 7.85 26.00
CA ALA A 358 12.38 8.30 24.73
C ALA A 358 11.15 9.23 24.94
N GLU A 359 10.23 8.88 25.84
CA GLU A 359 9.07 9.71 26.16
C GLU A 359 9.50 11.06 26.77
N ALA A 360 10.50 11.08 27.67
CA ALA A 360 11.03 12.31 28.24
C ALA A 360 11.62 13.23 27.17
N MET A 361 12.36 12.66 26.21
CA MET A 361 12.90 13.43 25.08
C MET A 361 11.80 13.92 24.14
N GLY A 362 10.80 13.11 23.88
CA GLY A 362 9.62 13.48 23.07
C GLY A 362 8.90 14.69 23.66
N ALA A 363 8.59 14.63 24.95
CA ALA A 363 7.94 15.72 25.68
C ALA A 363 8.77 17.01 25.70
N GLU A 364 10.10 16.91 25.79
CA GLU A 364 10.98 18.08 25.73
C GLU A 364 11.02 18.69 24.31
N ARG A 365 11.02 17.83 23.25
CA ARG A 365 10.93 18.30 21.86
C ARG A 365 9.63 19.03 21.59
N GLU A 366 8.49 18.48 22.04
CA GLU A 366 7.19 19.10 21.90
C GLU A 366 7.15 20.47 22.60
N LYS A 367 7.64 20.55 23.84
CA LYS A 367 7.68 21.77 24.63
C LYS A 367 8.58 22.86 24.04
N THR A 368 9.70 22.49 23.45
CA THR A 368 10.72 23.44 22.97
C THR A 368 10.59 23.75 21.48
N GLY A 369 9.82 22.94 20.74
CA GLY A 369 9.79 22.99 19.28
C GLY A 369 11.15 22.67 18.62
N LYS A 370 12.06 22.02 19.35
CA LYS A 370 13.43 21.72 18.89
C LYS A 370 13.60 20.20 18.71
N GLY A 371 14.21 19.83 17.61
CA GLY A 371 14.53 18.44 17.25
C GLY A 371 13.58 17.92 16.17
N GLU A 372 14.20 17.34 15.14
CA GLU A 372 13.50 16.73 14.01
C GLU A 372 13.55 15.20 14.09
N GLY A 373 12.64 14.56 13.37
CA GLY A 373 12.60 13.11 13.20
C GLY A 373 12.05 12.33 14.39
N THR A 374 11.97 11.02 14.21
CA THR A 374 11.46 10.07 15.21
C THR A 374 12.42 9.98 16.41
N VAL A 375 11.88 9.96 17.63
CA VAL A 375 12.68 9.85 18.87
C VAL A 375 13.30 8.46 18.97
N GLU A 376 12.51 7.43 18.69
CA GLU A 376 12.97 6.05 18.67
C GLU A 376 12.17 5.22 17.64
N SER A 377 12.77 4.15 17.17
CA SER A 377 12.08 3.12 16.39
C SER A 377 12.61 1.75 16.74
N VAL A 378 11.75 0.75 16.67
CA VAL A 378 12.09 -0.66 16.93
C VAL A 378 11.64 -1.54 15.76
N VAL A 379 12.49 -2.48 15.37
CA VAL A 379 12.16 -3.62 14.51
C VAL A 379 11.95 -4.82 15.43
N ALA A 380 10.73 -5.35 15.47
CA ALA A 380 10.35 -6.39 16.41
C ALA A 380 9.97 -7.69 15.69
N THR A 381 10.69 -8.77 15.98
CA THR A 381 10.38 -10.11 15.48
C THR A 381 9.29 -10.73 16.34
N SER A 382 8.08 -10.87 15.78
CA SER A 382 6.91 -11.35 16.52
C SER A 382 5.91 -12.15 15.68
N MET A 383 6.28 -12.57 14.46
CA MET A 383 5.39 -13.32 13.57
C MET A 383 6.02 -14.65 13.15
N ASP A 384 5.17 -15.64 12.86
CA ASP A 384 5.58 -16.93 12.30
C ASP A 384 5.57 -16.90 10.76
N GLU A 385 6.62 -17.43 10.14
CA GLU A 385 6.79 -17.45 8.68
C GLU A 385 5.71 -18.28 7.96
N LYS A 386 5.19 -19.34 8.60
CA LYS A 386 4.13 -20.19 8.02
C LYS A 386 2.80 -19.46 8.02
N ASP A 387 2.51 -18.70 9.05
CA ASP A 387 1.30 -17.85 9.09
C ASP A 387 1.34 -16.79 7.98
N ILE A 388 2.49 -16.15 7.77
CA ILE A 388 2.69 -15.20 6.67
C ILE A 388 2.40 -15.88 5.32
N ALA A 389 3.00 -17.05 5.06
CA ALA A 389 2.77 -17.78 3.82
C ALA A 389 1.30 -18.18 3.65
N THR A 390 0.65 -18.66 4.72
CA THR A 390 -0.77 -19.04 4.71
C THR A 390 -1.68 -17.84 4.43
N LEU A 391 -1.45 -16.70 5.06
CA LEU A 391 -2.23 -15.48 4.84
C LEU A 391 -1.96 -14.88 3.47
N MET A 392 -0.72 -14.93 2.97
CA MET A 392 -0.34 -14.50 1.62
C MET A 392 -1.08 -15.32 0.55
N ALA A 393 -1.30 -16.62 0.79
CA ALA A 393 -2.00 -17.50 -0.13
C ALA A 393 -3.52 -17.27 -0.17
N TRP A 394 -4.11 -16.53 0.77
CA TRP A 394 -5.55 -16.24 0.74
C TRP A 394 -5.91 -15.40 -0.51
N ASP A 395 -6.96 -15.79 -1.25
CA ASP A 395 -7.34 -15.20 -2.55
C ASP A 395 -7.62 -13.69 -2.49
N HIS A 396 -7.93 -13.18 -1.29
CA HIS A 396 -8.28 -11.79 -1.02
C HIS A 396 -7.19 -11.02 -0.26
N THR A 397 -5.97 -11.56 -0.20
CA THR A 397 -4.78 -10.84 0.29
C THR A 397 -3.99 -10.32 -0.90
N ASN A 398 -3.73 -9.01 -0.93
CA ASN A 398 -2.74 -8.41 -1.82
C ASN A 398 -1.43 -8.11 -1.09
N ILE A 399 -0.39 -7.82 -1.86
CA ILE A 399 0.94 -7.50 -1.31
C ILE A 399 1.05 -6.01 -1.05
N CYS A 400 1.71 -5.65 0.05
CA CYS A 400 2.14 -4.30 0.36
C CYS A 400 3.60 -4.28 0.82
N SER A 401 4.20 -3.10 0.97
CA SER A 401 5.51 -2.96 1.59
C SER A 401 5.43 -2.60 3.07
N ASP A 402 4.49 -1.76 3.44
CA ASP A 402 4.44 -1.05 4.73
C ASP A 402 5.78 -0.33 5.01
N GLY A 403 6.46 0.07 3.93
CA GLY A 403 7.82 0.58 3.91
C GLY A 403 7.90 2.09 3.80
N GLY A 404 9.00 2.66 4.27
CA GLY A 404 9.34 4.07 4.14
C GLY A 404 10.72 4.27 3.51
N LEU A 405 11.02 5.51 3.09
CA LEU A 405 12.27 5.86 2.41
C LEU A 405 13.50 5.67 3.32
N ASP A 406 13.39 6.04 4.59
CA ASP A 406 14.48 6.04 5.57
C ASP A 406 14.24 5.02 6.70
N SER A 407 13.43 4.00 6.43
CA SER A 407 13.06 2.98 7.40
C SER A 407 14.26 2.09 7.77
N ALA A 408 14.42 1.75 9.04
CA ALA A 408 15.37 0.73 9.50
C ALA A 408 14.93 -0.70 9.15
N HIS A 409 13.69 -0.87 8.68
CA HIS A 409 13.14 -2.14 8.26
C HIS A 409 13.41 -2.38 6.77
N PRO A 410 13.94 -3.56 6.38
CA PRO A 410 14.27 -3.86 4.98
C PRO A 410 13.06 -3.89 4.03
N ARG A 411 11.81 -3.90 4.56
CA ARG A 411 10.61 -3.91 3.73
C ARG A 411 10.48 -2.66 2.83
N GLY A 412 11.11 -1.55 3.22
CA GLY A 412 11.15 -0.33 2.40
C GLY A 412 11.85 -0.51 1.06
N PHE A 413 12.77 -1.48 0.94
CA PHE A 413 13.58 -1.70 -0.28
C PHE A 413 13.45 -3.11 -0.86
N GLY A 414 12.82 -4.07 -0.14
CA GLY A 414 12.87 -5.47 -0.52
C GLY A 414 11.53 -6.21 -0.58
N ALA A 415 10.40 -5.62 -0.19
CA ALA A 415 9.14 -6.36 0.00
C ALA A 415 8.67 -7.11 -1.25
N PHE A 416 8.52 -6.43 -2.39
CA PHE A 416 8.01 -7.04 -3.61
C PHE A 416 8.98 -8.07 -4.23
N PRO A 417 10.29 -7.78 -4.37
CA PRO A 417 11.26 -8.77 -4.81
C PRO A 417 11.37 -9.98 -3.89
N ARG A 418 11.21 -9.80 -2.56
CA ARG A 418 11.17 -10.92 -1.60
C ARG A 418 9.97 -11.83 -1.83
N VAL A 419 8.80 -11.30 -2.16
CA VAL A 419 7.64 -12.11 -2.56
C VAL A 419 7.98 -12.93 -3.79
N LEU A 420 8.50 -12.30 -4.85
CA LEU A 420 8.87 -12.99 -6.09
C LEU A 420 9.95 -14.06 -5.89
N GLY A 421 11.00 -13.76 -5.13
CA GLY A 421 12.11 -14.66 -4.88
C GLY A 421 11.76 -15.75 -3.84
N LYS A 422 11.60 -15.32 -2.58
CA LYS A 422 11.47 -16.26 -1.44
C LYS A 422 10.15 -17.03 -1.45
N TYR A 423 9.01 -16.33 -1.64
CA TYR A 423 7.69 -16.97 -1.47
C TYR A 423 7.20 -17.66 -2.73
N ILE A 424 7.44 -17.06 -3.91
CA ILE A 424 6.96 -17.61 -5.18
C ILE A 424 7.96 -18.61 -5.76
N ARG A 425 9.17 -18.15 -6.12
CA ARG A 425 10.16 -19.00 -6.79
C ARG A 425 10.62 -20.13 -5.89
N ASP A 426 11.05 -19.83 -4.68
CA ASP A 426 11.70 -20.82 -3.78
C ASP A 426 10.65 -21.56 -2.94
N GLY A 427 9.70 -20.85 -2.34
CA GLY A 427 8.68 -21.36 -1.43
C GLY A 427 7.43 -21.94 -2.09
N LYS A 428 7.16 -21.57 -3.36
CA LYS A 428 5.98 -22.01 -4.14
C LYS A 428 4.64 -21.82 -3.40
N VAL A 429 4.53 -20.75 -2.62
CA VAL A 429 3.33 -20.39 -1.85
C VAL A 429 2.15 -20.14 -2.77
N VAL A 430 2.39 -19.44 -3.88
CA VAL A 430 1.44 -19.25 -5.00
C VAL A 430 2.22 -19.33 -6.32
N SER A 431 1.51 -19.45 -7.46
CA SER A 431 2.15 -19.36 -8.78
C SER A 431 2.68 -17.95 -9.06
N LEU A 432 3.57 -17.81 -10.04
CA LEU A 432 4.10 -16.51 -10.43
C LEU A 432 2.99 -15.57 -10.92
N GLU A 433 2.06 -16.10 -11.71
CA GLU A 433 0.92 -15.36 -12.25
C GLU A 433 -0.01 -14.85 -11.14
N GLU A 434 -0.27 -15.71 -10.14
CA GLU A 434 -1.09 -15.33 -8.99
C GLU A 434 -0.36 -14.30 -8.12
N GLY A 435 0.94 -14.46 -7.90
CA GLY A 435 1.75 -13.46 -7.19
C GLY A 435 1.74 -12.10 -7.89
N VAL A 436 1.90 -12.07 -9.21
CA VAL A 436 1.77 -10.83 -10.00
C VAL A 436 0.36 -10.26 -9.88
N ARG A 437 -0.70 -11.08 -9.95
CA ARG A 437 -2.09 -10.64 -9.75
C ARG A 437 -2.27 -9.95 -8.38
N LYS A 438 -1.71 -10.55 -7.31
CA LYS A 438 -1.76 -10.00 -5.95
C LYS A 438 -1.03 -8.66 -5.80
N MET A 439 0.01 -8.44 -6.58
CA MET A 439 0.80 -7.20 -6.59
C MET A 439 0.25 -6.13 -7.56
N THR A 440 -0.74 -6.46 -8.39
CA THR A 440 -1.20 -5.60 -9.49
C THR A 440 -2.73 -5.45 -9.53
N SER A 441 -3.47 -6.30 -10.26
CA SER A 441 -4.91 -6.12 -10.46
C SER A 441 -5.73 -6.33 -9.19
N LEU A 442 -5.33 -7.25 -8.32
CA LEU A 442 -5.98 -7.44 -7.02
C LEU A 442 -5.76 -6.20 -6.14
N ALA A 443 -4.52 -5.71 -6.06
CA ALA A 443 -4.17 -4.49 -5.35
C ALA A 443 -4.97 -3.28 -5.89
N ALA A 444 -4.99 -3.08 -7.22
CA ALA A 444 -5.76 -2.01 -7.85
C ALA A 444 -7.25 -2.05 -7.46
N ARG A 445 -7.86 -3.25 -7.51
CA ARG A 445 -9.27 -3.45 -7.13
C ARG A 445 -9.51 -3.14 -5.66
N HIS A 446 -8.62 -3.58 -4.77
CA HIS A 446 -8.76 -3.36 -3.33
C HIS A 446 -8.71 -1.88 -2.95
N VAL A 447 -7.93 -1.07 -3.67
CA VAL A 447 -7.86 0.38 -3.41
C VAL A 447 -8.72 1.22 -4.37
N GLY A 448 -9.42 0.57 -5.32
CA GLY A 448 -10.37 1.23 -6.23
C GLY A 448 -9.72 2.03 -7.37
N LEU A 449 -8.53 1.62 -7.81
CA LEU A 449 -7.89 2.17 -8.99
C LEU A 449 -8.46 1.55 -10.27
N THR A 450 -8.61 2.37 -11.30
CA THR A 450 -9.03 1.95 -12.65
C THR A 450 -7.93 2.19 -13.66
N ARG A 451 -7.93 1.43 -14.77
CA ARG A 451 -6.96 1.53 -15.86
C ARG A 451 -5.51 1.27 -15.44
N ARG A 452 -5.28 0.59 -14.30
CA ARG A 452 -3.97 0.17 -13.76
C ARG A 452 -4.03 -1.27 -13.27
N GLY A 453 -2.89 -1.93 -13.15
CA GLY A 453 -2.78 -3.29 -12.63
C GLY A 453 -3.02 -4.41 -13.64
N THR A 454 -3.28 -4.10 -14.92
CA THR A 454 -3.31 -5.11 -16.00
C THR A 454 -2.65 -4.59 -17.28
N LEU A 455 -1.99 -5.50 -18.03
CA LEU A 455 -1.54 -5.23 -19.38
C LEU A 455 -2.73 -5.36 -20.34
N ALA A 456 -3.42 -4.25 -20.58
CA ALA A 456 -4.57 -4.20 -21.49
C ALA A 456 -4.54 -2.89 -22.29
N ALA A 457 -4.96 -2.93 -23.55
CA ALA A 457 -5.08 -1.75 -24.38
C ALA A 457 -5.97 -0.70 -23.72
N GLY A 458 -5.55 0.56 -23.73
CA GLY A 458 -6.21 1.68 -23.07
C GLY A 458 -5.85 1.88 -21.60
N ASN A 459 -5.15 0.96 -20.95
CA ASN A 459 -4.61 1.15 -19.61
C ASN A 459 -3.35 2.02 -19.62
N TYR A 460 -3.04 2.65 -18.50
CA TYR A 460 -1.77 3.34 -18.33
C TYR A 460 -0.61 2.36 -18.44
N ALA A 461 0.46 2.77 -19.11
CA ALA A 461 1.64 1.96 -19.31
C ALA A 461 2.56 2.03 -18.08
N ASP A 462 2.06 1.50 -16.97
CA ASP A 462 2.81 1.19 -15.77
C ASP A 462 3.24 -0.26 -15.85
N MET A 463 4.54 -0.51 -15.98
CA MET A 463 5.04 -1.86 -16.26
C MET A 463 6.38 -2.11 -15.59
N VAL A 464 6.64 -3.39 -15.33
CA VAL A 464 7.92 -3.88 -14.82
C VAL A 464 8.42 -5.04 -15.69
N LEU A 465 9.69 -4.98 -16.07
CA LEU A 465 10.43 -6.07 -16.73
C LEU A 465 11.40 -6.66 -15.72
N PHE A 466 11.30 -7.96 -15.46
CA PHE A 466 12.13 -8.63 -14.45
C PHE A 466 12.50 -10.05 -14.84
N ASP A 467 13.59 -10.55 -14.25
CA ASP A 467 14.04 -11.93 -14.37
C ASP A 467 13.48 -12.76 -13.19
N PRO A 468 12.54 -13.67 -13.44
CA PRO A 468 11.96 -14.50 -12.37
C PRO A 468 12.96 -15.48 -11.76
N ALA A 469 14.06 -15.80 -12.44
CA ALA A 469 15.09 -16.70 -11.96
C ALA A 469 16.02 -16.04 -10.93
N THR A 470 16.22 -14.71 -11.03
CA THR A 470 17.23 -14.00 -10.23
C THR A 470 16.65 -12.93 -9.30
N VAL A 471 15.38 -12.56 -9.48
CA VAL A 471 14.75 -11.52 -8.64
C VAL A 471 14.78 -11.89 -7.17
N ALA A 472 15.31 -10.99 -6.34
CA ALA A 472 15.43 -11.18 -4.90
C ALA A 472 15.64 -9.84 -4.17
N ASP A 473 15.22 -9.79 -2.90
CA ASP A 473 15.60 -8.74 -1.97
C ASP A 473 17.06 -8.89 -1.52
N ARG A 474 17.69 -7.77 -1.21
CA ARG A 474 19.03 -7.72 -0.62
C ARG A 474 19.06 -6.98 0.70
N ALA A 475 18.03 -6.17 0.95
CA ALA A 475 17.91 -5.41 2.18
C ALA A 475 17.81 -6.33 3.41
N THR A 476 18.52 -5.97 4.47
CA THR A 476 18.54 -6.67 5.76
C THR A 476 18.34 -5.66 6.89
N THR A 477 18.14 -6.12 8.11
CA THR A 477 18.08 -5.23 9.29
C THR A 477 19.39 -4.51 9.58
N LYS A 478 20.51 -4.98 9.03
CA LYS A 478 21.84 -4.32 9.13
C LYS A 478 22.08 -3.33 7.99
N GLU A 479 21.57 -3.65 6.81
CA GLU A 479 21.69 -2.85 5.59
C GLU A 479 20.30 -2.69 4.95
N PRO A 480 19.40 -1.90 5.57
CA PRO A 480 17.99 -1.86 5.18
C PRO A 480 17.72 -1.19 3.84
N HIS A 481 18.66 -0.43 3.31
CA HIS A 481 18.51 0.38 2.09
C HIS A 481 19.19 -0.23 0.85
N LEU A 482 19.61 -1.51 0.92
CA LEU A 482 20.14 -2.17 -0.26
C LEU A 482 19.02 -2.42 -1.29
N THR A 483 19.24 -1.93 -2.51
CA THR A 483 18.32 -2.14 -3.62
C THR A 483 18.28 -3.62 -4.02
N SER A 484 17.12 -4.07 -4.47
CA SER A 484 16.86 -5.44 -4.92
C SER A 484 17.56 -5.75 -6.24
N VAL A 485 17.66 -7.04 -6.59
CA VAL A 485 18.20 -7.53 -7.87
C VAL A 485 17.10 -8.16 -8.71
N GLY A 486 17.37 -8.35 -10.02
CA GLY A 486 16.48 -9.03 -10.95
C GLY A 486 15.38 -8.14 -11.55
N ILE A 487 15.16 -6.91 -11.07
CA ILE A 487 14.34 -5.92 -11.76
C ILE A 487 15.20 -5.25 -12.85
N ALA A 488 14.84 -5.45 -14.12
CA ALA A 488 15.63 -4.93 -15.24
C ALA A 488 15.19 -3.52 -15.65
N ARG A 489 13.87 -3.28 -15.77
CA ARG A 489 13.33 -1.98 -16.18
C ARG A 489 11.97 -1.72 -15.55
N VAL A 490 11.64 -0.44 -15.35
CA VAL A 490 10.32 0.01 -14.87
C VAL A 490 9.86 1.22 -15.69
N TRP A 491 8.60 1.18 -16.10
CA TRP A 491 7.91 2.30 -16.76
C TRP A 491 6.76 2.78 -15.90
N VAL A 492 6.65 4.09 -15.77
CA VAL A 492 5.52 4.77 -15.11
C VAL A 492 4.89 5.72 -16.13
N ASN A 493 3.59 5.55 -16.37
CA ASN A 493 2.86 6.32 -17.37
C ASN A 493 3.62 6.38 -18.72
N GLY A 494 4.08 5.22 -19.20
CA GLY A 494 4.76 5.03 -20.50
C GLY A 494 6.21 5.52 -20.56
N ARG A 495 6.76 6.08 -19.49
CA ARG A 495 8.14 6.57 -19.46
C ARG A 495 9.01 5.71 -18.56
N GLU A 496 10.20 5.35 -19.03
CA GLU A 496 11.14 4.52 -18.29
C GLU A 496 11.77 5.33 -17.14
N VAL A 497 11.52 4.87 -15.91
CA VAL A 497 12.01 5.52 -14.66
C VAL A 497 13.19 4.77 -14.04
N TYR A 498 13.36 3.48 -14.37
CA TYR A 498 14.43 2.63 -13.83
C TYR A 498 14.97 1.70 -14.91
N ARG A 499 16.31 1.53 -14.93
CA ARG A 499 17.02 0.65 -15.86
C ARG A 499 18.28 0.10 -15.21
N ASP A 500 18.42 -1.24 -15.20
CA ASP A 500 19.64 -1.97 -14.84
C ASP A 500 20.30 -1.45 -13.54
N GLY A 501 19.54 -1.34 -12.46
CA GLY A 501 20.01 -0.94 -11.14
C GLY A 501 20.02 0.57 -10.88
N LYS A 502 19.59 1.41 -11.84
CA LYS A 502 19.70 2.87 -11.74
C LYS A 502 18.39 3.58 -12.07
N ALA A 503 18.08 4.63 -11.35
CA ALA A 503 17.06 5.59 -11.74
C ALA A 503 17.49 6.34 -13.01
N THR A 504 16.54 6.59 -13.92
CA THR A 504 16.81 7.35 -15.17
C THR A 504 16.75 8.86 -14.97
N GLY A 505 16.28 9.32 -13.81
CA GLY A 505 15.99 10.72 -13.52
C GLY A 505 14.63 11.20 -14.05
N VAL A 506 13.86 10.34 -14.72
CA VAL A 506 12.52 10.67 -15.20
C VAL A 506 11.53 10.64 -14.03
N ARG A 507 10.70 11.69 -13.93
CA ARG A 507 9.65 11.84 -12.90
C ARG A 507 8.30 11.92 -13.60
N SER A 508 7.75 10.78 -13.99
CA SER A 508 6.50 10.64 -14.74
C SER A 508 5.31 10.20 -13.91
N GLY A 509 5.51 9.99 -12.63
CA GLY A 509 4.44 9.67 -11.70
C GLY A 509 3.45 10.81 -11.53
N THR A 510 2.21 10.48 -11.24
CA THR A 510 1.10 11.42 -11.09
C THR A 510 0.49 11.33 -9.68
N ALA A 511 -0.01 12.46 -9.18
CA ALA A 511 -0.87 12.52 -8.01
C ALA A 511 -2.28 12.03 -8.40
N ILE A 512 -2.63 10.80 -8.01
CA ILE A 512 -3.91 10.20 -8.36
C ILE A 512 -4.97 10.67 -7.35
N ARG A 513 -6.10 11.17 -7.87
CA ARG A 513 -7.29 11.47 -7.10
C ARG A 513 -8.36 10.43 -7.39
N ARG A 514 -9.13 10.06 -6.38
CA ARG A 514 -10.33 9.24 -6.59
C ARG A 514 -11.21 9.91 -7.65
N GLN A 515 -11.53 9.16 -8.69
CA GLN A 515 -12.49 9.64 -9.69
C GLN A 515 -13.88 9.59 -9.06
N GLY A 516 -14.49 10.74 -8.82
CA GLY A 516 -15.89 10.82 -8.44
C GLY A 516 -16.74 10.10 -9.49
N GLN A 517 -17.77 9.38 -9.08
CA GLN A 517 -18.84 8.99 -9.99
C GLN A 517 -19.35 10.32 -10.59
N ARG A 518 -19.19 10.51 -11.90
CA ARG A 518 -19.94 11.57 -12.58
C ARG A 518 -21.41 11.27 -12.28
N PRO A 519 -22.21 12.25 -11.83
CA PRO A 519 -23.66 12.08 -11.81
C PRO A 519 -24.05 11.62 -13.22
N GLU A 520 -24.83 10.53 -13.33
CA GLU A 520 -25.47 10.21 -14.59
C GLU A 520 -26.18 11.47 -15.08
N ALA A 521 -25.87 11.88 -16.31
CA ALA A 521 -26.61 12.95 -16.92
C ALA A 521 -28.10 12.61 -16.88
N PRO A 522 -28.99 13.50 -16.47
CA PRO A 522 -30.42 13.24 -16.49
C PRO A 522 -30.81 12.77 -17.89
N PRO A 523 -31.72 11.80 -18.00
CA PRO A 523 -32.17 11.32 -19.31
C PRO A 523 -32.66 12.52 -20.12
N ALA A 524 -32.20 12.62 -21.38
CA ALA A 524 -32.63 13.64 -22.28
C ALA A 524 -34.17 13.63 -22.38
N GLU A 525 -34.82 14.77 -22.13
CA GLU A 525 -36.26 14.88 -22.35
C GLU A 525 -36.58 14.54 -23.80
N PRO A 526 -37.63 13.74 -24.05
CA PRO A 526 -38.04 13.42 -25.40
C PRO A 526 -38.55 14.70 -26.07
N ARG A 527 -37.95 15.03 -27.22
CA ARG A 527 -38.42 16.11 -28.09
C ARG A 527 -39.67 15.69 -28.86
#